data_2f42f91a3a79a4b08ac09e349d9397e5
#
_entry.id   2f42f91a3a79a4b08ac09e349d9397e5
#
_cell.length_a   1.000
_cell.length_b   1.000
_cell.length_c   1.000
_cell.angle_alpha   90.00
_cell.angle_beta   90.00
_cell.angle_gamma   90.00
#
_symmetry.space_group_name_H-M   'P 1'
#
loop_
_entity.id
_entity.type
_entity.pdbx_description
1 polymer ?
#
loop_
_entity_poly.entity_id
_entity_poly.type
_entity_poly.pdbx_seq_one_letter_code
_entity_poly.pdbx_strand_id
1 'polypeptide(L)'
;MGTVFQVPWAYFPKYNACSDNTFSDASLHDKCDSRDQNCSDRNSSVYKHNIDVLHKLGFKTCAMALTDDSVSIDDPILHSEERLAIVLGTEGDGLHEQTIDSCDYTVKIPMSHGVDSLNVAAASAVAFWELAK
;
A
#
# COMPACT_ATOMS: atom_id res chain seq x y z
N MET A 1 15.42 -18.41 11.21
CA MET A 1 14.45 -18.71 10.15
C MET A 1 13.23 -17.84 10.35
N GLY A 2 12.87 -17.08 9.33
CA GLY A 2 11.81 -16.09 9.45
C GLY A 2 10.41 -16.70 9.64
N THR A 3 9.61 -16.03 10.43
CA THR A 3 8.21 -16.37 10.73
C THR A 3 7.24 -16.03 9.59
N VAL A 4 7.74 -15.75 8.40
CA VAL A 4 6.95 -15.31 7.22
C VAL A 4 5.75 -16.25 6.93
N PHE A 5 5.92 -17.54 7.18
CA PHE A 5 4.85 -18.52 6.96
C PHE A 5 3.79 -18.59 8.08
N GLN A 6 3.97 -17.83 9.16
CA GLN A 6 3.02 -17.75 10.27
C GLN A 6 2.08 -16.55 10.17
N VAL A 7 2.40 -15.59 9.30
CA VAL A 7 1.56 -14.41 9.03
C VAL A 7 0.65 -14.73 7.84
N PRO A 8 -0.67 -14.63 7.98
CA PRO A 8 -1.59 -14.79 6.87
C PRO A 8 -1.29 -13.75 5.79
N TRP A 9 -1.22 -14.18 4.54
CA TRP A 9 -1.03 -13.29 3.41
C TRP A 9 -1.93 -13.69 2.26
N ALA A 10 -2.30 -12.72 1.43
CA ALA A 10 -3.12 -12.92 0.24
C ALA A 10 -2.75 -11.89 -0.82
N TYR A 11 -3.01 -12.24 -2.08
CA TYR A 11 -2.98 -11.29 -3.17
C TYR A 11 -4.35 -10.62 -3.30
N PHE A 12 -4.35 -9.33 -3.59
CA PHE A 12 -5.57 -8.69 -4.08
C PHE A 12 -5.97 -9.30 -5.43
N PRO A 13 -7.26 -9.53 -5.67
CA PRO A 13 -7.74 -9.99 -6.96
C PRO A 13 -7.28 -9.05 -8.07
N LYS A 14 -6.83 -9.60 -9.20
CA LYS A 14 -6.51 -8.78 -10.37
C LYS A 14 -7.79 -8.07 -10.83
N TYR A 15 -7.76 -6.76 -10.84
CA TYR A 15 -8.85 -5.96 -11.39
C TYR A 15 -8.83 -6.07 -12.92
N ASN A 16 -9.80 -6.78 -13.47
CA ASN A 16 -10.05 -6.76 -14.91
C ASN A 16 -11.03 -5.63 -15.20
N ALA A 17 -10.54 -4.55 -15.82
CA ALA A 17 -11.35 -3.39 -16.17
C ALA A 17 -12.43 -3.67 -17.24
N CYS A 18 -12.54 -4.90 -17.71
CA CYS A 18 -13.52 -5.36 -18.68
C CYS A 18 -14.25 -6.59 -18.13
N SER A 19 -15.26 -6.38 -17.32
CA SER A 19 -16.50 -7.17 -17.28
C SER A 19 -17.24 -6.93 -15.95
N ASP A 20 -18.51 -6.67 -16.11
CA ASP A 20 -19.50 -6.57 -15.06
C ASP A 20 -19.53 -7.79 -14.15
N ASN A 21 -19.69 -7.51 -12.84
CA ASN A 21 -20.29 -8.37 -11.83
C ASN A 21 -20.26 -9.88 -12.08
N THR A 22 -19.22 -10.55 -11.60
CA THR A 22 -19.36 -11.85 -10.91
C THR A 22 -18.01 -12.28 -10.32
N PHE A 23 -18.01 -12.53 -9.02
CA PHE A 23 -16.94 -13.26 -8.33
C PHE A 23 -16.93 -14.70 -8.87
N SER A 24 -15.93 -15.08 -9.62
CA SER A 24 -15.63 -16.49 -9.87
C SER A 24 -14.14 -16.68 -10.10
N ASP A 25 -13.65 -17.46 -9.23
CA ASP A 25 -12.50 -18.35 -9.12
C ASP A 25 -11.30 -18.26 -10.07
N ALA A 26 -10.18 -18.53 -9.40
CA ALA A 26 -8.81 -18.48 -9.81
C ALA A 26 -8.46 -19.39 -10.99
N SER A 27 -7.57 -18.91 -11.74
CA SER A 27 -6.48 -19.49 -12.52
C SER A 27 -6.46 -18.97 -13.95
N LEU A 28 -5.44 -18.17 -14.24
CA LEU A 28 -4.79 -18.23 -15.56
C LEU A 28 -3.56 -17.30 -15.57
N HIS A 29 -2.43 -17.91 -15.77
CA HIS A 29 -1.22 -17.24 -16.22
C HIS A 29 -1.51 -16.64 -17.60
N ASP A 30 -1.50 -15.31 -17.70
CA ASP A 30 -1.39 -14.66 -18.99
C ASP A 30 -0.23 -13.66 -19.01
N LYS A 31 0.64 -13.92 -19.97
CA LYS A 31 1.82 -13.11 -20.29
C LYS A 31 1.36 -11.73 -20.74
N CYS A 32 1.85 -10.71 -20.05
CA CYS A 32 1.74 -9.33 -20.49
C CYS A 32 2.69 -9.13 -21.69
N ASP A 33 2.14 -9.04 -22.91
CA ASP A 33 2.90 -8.64 -24.10
C ASP A 33 3.27 -7.16 -24.01
N SER A 34 4.56 -6.88 -24.04
CA SER A 34 5.20 -5.60 -23.81
C SER A 34 5.13 -4.67 -25.04
N ARG A 35 3.93 -4.28 -25.50
CA ARG A 35 3.78 -3.35 -26.63
C ARG A 35 2.74 -2.23 -26.49
N ASP A 36 2.13 -2.05 -25.30
CA ASP A 36 1.17 -0.96 -25.10
C ASP A 36 1.75 0.14 -24.23
N GLN A 37 2.00 1.29 -24.83
CA GLN A 37 2.40 2.56 -24.18
C GLN A 37 1.34 3.16 -23.22
N ASN A 38 0.30 2.42 -22.86
CA ASN A 38 -0.79 2.85 -21.97
C ASN A 38 -0.78 2.10 -20.63
N CYS A 39 0.41 1.67 -20.15
CA CYS A 39 0.53 0.88 -18.93
C CYS A 39 0.42 1.72 -17.64
N SER A 40 0.72 3.02 -17.71
CA SER A 40 0.70 3.93 -16.54
C SER A 40 -0.72 4.13 -16.00
N ASP A 41 -1.69 4.36 -16.87
CA ASP A 41 -3.07 4.69 -16.47
C ASP A 41 -3.84 3.46 -15.94
N ARG A 42 -3.52 2.27 -16.43
CA ARG A 42 -4.14 1.02 -15.97
C ARG A 42 -3.67 0.63 -14.56
N ASN A 43 -2.40 0.81 -14.25
CA ASN A 43 -1.86 0.54 -12.91
C ASN A 43 -2.49 1.45 -11.86
N SER A 44 -2.64 2.72 -12.15
CA SER A 44 -3.27 3.70 -11.28
C SER A 44 -4.70 3.31 -10.88
N SER A 45 -5.51 2.85 -11.84
CA SER A 45 -6.88 2.39 -11.59
C SER A 45 -6.93 1.15 -10.67
N VAL A 46 -5.96 0.24 -10.80
CA VAL A 46 -5.88 -0.96 -9.96
C VAL A 46 -5.54 -0.61 -8.50
N TYR A 47 -4.58 0.28 -8.28
CA TYR A 47 -4.20 0.67 -6.91
C TYR A 47 -5.33 1.41 -6.21
N LYS A 48 -6.01 2.32 -6.89
CA LYS A 48 -7.18 3.00 -6.35
C LYS A 48 -8.28 2.02 -5.97
N HIS A 49 -8.56 1.03 -6.82
CA HIS A 49 -9.53 0.00 -6.52
C HIS A 49 -9.19 -0.80 -5.25
N ASN A 50 -7.92 -1.14 -5.05
CA ASN A 50 -7.47 -1.87 -3.88
C ASN A 50 -7.64 -1.03 -2.59
N ILE A 51 -7.36 0.26 -2.64
CA ILE A 51 -7.60 1.19 -1.53
C ILE A 51 -9.10 1.29 -1.23
N ASP A 52 -9.95 1.42 -2.26
CA ASP A 52 -11.41 1.45 -2.10
C ASP A 52 -11.95 0.17 -1.44
N VAL A 53 -11.36 -0.99 -1.74
CA VAL A 53 -11.72 -2.27 -1.07
C VAL A 53 -11.38 -2.24 0.41
N LEU A 54 -10.19 -1.74 0.77
CA LEU A 54 -9.80 -1.58 2.18
C LEU A 54 -10.75 -0.65 2.93
N HIS A 55 -11.11 0.48 2.34
CA HIS A 55 -12.08 1.41 2.92
C HIS A 55 -13.46 0.75 3.13
N LYS A 56 -13.95 -0.04 2.17
CA LYS A 56 -15.21 -0.79 2.31
C LYS A 56 -15.16 -1.83 3.43
N LEU A 57 -13.98 -2.37 3.73
CA LEU A 57 -13.75 -3.28 4.85
C LEU A 57 -13.58 -2.55 6.20
N GLY A 58 -13.66 -1.23 6.21
CA GLY A 58 -13.56 -0.39 7.40
C GLY A 58 -12.13 -0.11 7.85
N PHE A 59 -11.14 -0.27 6.96
CA PHE A 59 -9.76 0.13 7.25
C PHE A 59 -9.57 1.60 6.89
N LYS A 60 -8.82 2.30 7.72
CA LYS A 60 -8.12 3.51 7.34
C LYS A 60 -6.79 3.14 6.70
N THR A 61 -6.37 3.91 5.70
CA THR A 61 -5.17 3.60 4.92
C THR A 61 -4.09 4.65 5.16
N CYS A 62 -2.86 4.19 5.41
CA CYS A 62 -1.70 5.06 5.54
C CYS A 62 -0.62 4.70 4.52
N ALA A 63 -0.29 5.66 3.66
CA ALA A 63 0.80 5.56 2.71
C ALA A 63 2.13 5.91 3.39
N MET A 64 3.10 5.00 3.36
CA MET A 64 4.45 5.28 3.87
C MET A 64 5.22 6.04 2.79
N ALA A 65 5.19 7.37 2.87
CA ALA A 65 5.84 8.25 1.92
C ALA A 65 6.31 9.54 2.59
N LEU A 66 7.33 10.15 2.01
CA LEU A 66 7.86 11.44 2.46
C LEU A 66 7.29 12.54 1.57
N THR A 67 6.25 13.20 2.05
CA THR A 67 5.64 14.38 1.42
C THR A 67 5.59 15.53 2.42
N ASP A 68 5.34 16.73 1.94
CA ASP A 68 5.27 17.94 2.80
C ASP A 68 4.16 17.80 3.86
N ASP A 69 3.04 17.17 3.51
CA ASP A 69 1.87 16.97 4.38
C ASP A 69 1.93 15.68 5.21
N SER A 70 3.05 14.95 5.17
CA SER A 70 3.15 13.68 5.90
C SER A 70 3.20 13.87 7.41
N VAL A 71 2.35 13.11 8.13
CA VAL A 71 2.35 13.05 9.59
C VAL A 71 3.44 12.11 10.09
N SER A 72 3.91 12.33 11.31
CA SER A 72 4.88 11.42 11.92
C SER A 72 4.23 10.10 12.32
N ILE A 73 4.98 9.01 12.23
CA ILE A 73 4.47 7.66 12.56
C ILE A 73 4.02 7.53 14.02
N ASP A 74 4.55 8.36 14.92
CA ASP A 74 4.19 8.42 16.34
C ASP A 74 3.02 9.38 16.63
N ASP A 75 2.36 9.89 15.59
CA ASP A 75 1.21 10.79 15.76
C ASP A 75 0.03 10.06 16.42
N PRO A 76 -0.55 10.63 17.50
CA PRO A 76 -1.68 10.02 18.19
C PRO A 76 -2.89 9.73 17.31
N ILE A 77 -3.06 10.44 16.20
CA ILE A 77 -4.17 10.21 15.27
C ILE A 77 -4.15 8.79 14.70
N LEU A 78 -2.96 8.25 14.40
CA LEU A 78 -2.80 6.92 13.85
C LEU A 78 -3.13 5.83 14.88
N HIS A 79 -2.81 6.07 16.15
CA HIS A 79 -3.11 5.16 17.26
C HIS A 79 -4.59 5.16 17.67
N SER A 80 -5.34 6.18 17.26
CA SER A 80 -6.77 6.26 17.52
C SER A 80 -7.62 5.44 16.55
N GLU A 81 -7.03 5.00 15.44
CA GLU A 81 -7.73 4.22 14.42
C GLU A 81 -7.85 2.74 14.83
N GLU A 82 -9.08 2.23 14.83
CA GLU A 82 -9.36 0.83 15.20
C GLU A 82 -8.76 -0.16 14.22
N ARG A 83 -8.71 0.21 12.93
CA ARG A 83 -8.21 -0.62 11.83
C ARG A 83 -7.38 0.22 10.89
N LEU A 84 -6.09 -0.03 10.85
CA LEU A 84 -5.15 0.69 10.01
C LEU A 84 -4.48 -0.26 9.01
N ALA A 85 -4.51 0.10 7.73
CA ALA A 85 -3.79 -0.61 6.68
C ALA A 85 -2.58 0.22 6.24
N ILE A 86 -1.41 -0.40 6.29
CA ILE A 86 -0.15 0.23 5.90
C ILE A 86 0.12 -0.07 4.44
N VAL A 87 0.30 0.96 3.63
CA VAL A 87 0.63 0.88 2.20
C VAL A 87 2.10 1.23 2.02
N LEU A 88 2.86 0.27 1.53
CA LEU A 88 4.30 0.40 1.30
C LEU A 88 4.59 0.41 -0.21
N GLY A 89 5.51 1.25 -0.62
CA GLY A 89 5.98 1.32 -2.01
C GLY A 89 7.00 0.23 -2.36
N THR A 90 7.33 0.18 -3.64
CA THR A 90 8.42 -0.67 -4.14
C THR A 90 9.79 -0.04 -3.82
N GLU A 91 10.83 -0.88 -3.82
CA GLU A 91 12.20 -0.37 -3.74
C GLU A 91 12.55 0.33 -5.07
N GLY A 92 12.91 1.59 -5.00
CA GLY A 92 13.28 2.42 -6.15
C GLY A 92 12.24 3.49 -6.46
N ASP A 93 11.06 3.10 -6.95
CA ASP A 93 10.03 4.06 -7.40
C ASP A 93 9.11 4.54 -6.25
N GLY A 94 9.10 3.83 -5.11
CA GLY A 94 8.25 4.16 -3.99
C GLY A 94 6.76 3.90 -4.27
N LEU A 95 5.91 4.78 -3.76
CA LEU A 95 4.46 4.80 -4.03
C LEU A 95 4.14 5.81 -5.12
N HIS A 96 3.24 5.43 -6.02
CA HIS A 96 2.70 6.37 -7.00
C HIS A 96 1.89 7.47 -6.31
N GLU A 97 2.01 8.70 -6.81
CA GLU A 97 1.34 9.88 -6.28
C GLU A 97 -0.18 9.66 -6.13
N GLN A 98 -0.81 9.07 -7.14
CA GLN A 98 -2.24 8.73 -7.09
C GLN A 98 -2.62 7.71 -6.00
N THR A 99 -1.70 6.83 -5.62
CA THR A 99 -1.91 5.91 -4.49
C THR A 99 -1.83 6.66 -3.17
N ILE A 100 -0.86 7.56 -3.04
CA ILE A 100 -0.70 8.43 -1.88
C ILE A 100 -1.97 9.28 -1.70
N ASP A 101 -2.44 9.93 -2.74
CA ASP A 101 -3.64 10.78 -2.75
C ASP A 101 -4.93 9.99 -2.42
N SER A 102 -4.95 8.69 -2.67
CA SER A 102 -6.10 7.82 -2.38
C SER A 102 -6.11 7.31 -0.95
N CYS A 103 -5.02 7.45 -0.20
CA CYS A 103 -4.92 7.04 1.20
C CYS A 103 -5.48 8.12 2.14
N ASP A 104 -5.94 7.70 3.34
CA ASP A 104 -6.43 8.63 4.36
C ASP A 104 -5.29 9.43 5.00
N TYR A 105 -4.13 8.81 5.15
CA TYR A 105 -2.96 9.42 5.77
C TYR A 105 -1.70 9.18 4.93
N THR A 106 -0.82 10.18 4.89
CA THR A 106 0.56 10.00 4.45
C THR A 106 1.46 10.04 5.68
N VAL A 107 2.26 9.01 5.87
CA VAL A 107 3.01 8.78 7.11
C VAL A 107 4.50 8.71 6.81
N LYS A 108 5.29 9.43 7.60
CA LYS A 108 6.75 9.39 7.56
C LYS A 108 7.34 8.83 8.85
N ILE A 109 8.45 8.12 8.71
CA ILE A 109 9.31 7.77 9.84
C ILE A 109 10.29 8.94 10.03
N PRO A 110 10.30 9.61 11.20
CA PRO A 110 11.24 10.69 11.44
C PRO A 110 12.69 10.17 11.37
N MET A 111 13.47 10.76 10.48
CA MET A 111 14.85 10.40 10.27
C MET A 111 15.77 11.55 10.64
N SER A 112 16.96 11.26 11.13
CA SER A 112 17.96 12.25 11.45
C SER A 112 19.10 12.24 10.42
N HIS A 113 19.84 13.35 10.31
CA HIS A 113 21.06 13.47 9.51
C HIS A 113 20.88 13.34 7.98
N GLY A 114 19.74 13.78 7.43
CA GLY A 114 19.51 13.80 5.97
C GLY A 114 19.34 12.42 5.34
N VAL A 115 18.94 11.44 6.13
CA VAL A 115 18.48 10.14 5.60
C VAL A 115 17.00 10.27 5.24
N ASP A 116 16.66 10.07 3.96
CA ASP A 116 15.30 10.30 3.46
C ASP A 116 14.48 9.01 3.35
N SER A 117 15.11 7.85 3.37
CA SER A 117 14.37 6.59 3.22
C SER A 117 15.01 5.43 3.97
N LEU A 118 14.17 4.48 4.38
CA LEU A 118 14.54 3.16 4.86
C LEU A 118 14.22 2.11 3.81
N ASN A 119 14.99 1.03 3.81
CA ASN A 119 14.59 -0.19 3.12
C ASN A 119 13.17 -0.60 3.55
N VAL A 120 12.36 -1.09 2.62
CA VAL A 120 10.95 -1.41 2.85
C VAL A 120 10.73 -2.40 3.99
N ALA A 121 11.62 -3.37 4.17
CA ALA A 121 11.54 -4.33 5.28
C ALA A 121 11.80 -3.65 6.64
N ALA A 122 12.76 -2.73 6.70
CA ALA A 122 13.03 -1.96 7.90
C ALA A 122 11.87 -0.99 8.21
N ALA A 123 11.37 -0.29 7.19
CA ALA A 123 10.23 0.61 7.33
C ALA A 123 8.98 -0.13 7.83
N SER A 124 8.70 -1.31 7.28
CA SER A 124 7.57 -2.14 7.72
C SER A 124 7.73 -2.60 9.17
N ALA A 125 8.93 -3.02 9.57
CA ALA A 125 9.19 -3.45 10.96
C ALA A 125 8.96 -2.30 11.96
N VAL A 126 9.44 -1.09 11.65
CA VAL A 126 9.23 0.09 12.48
C VAL A 126 7.74 0.44 12.52
N ALA A 127 7.05 0.40 11.38
CA ALA A 127 5.64 0.72 11.30
C ALA A 127 4.78 -0.26 12.13
N PHE A 128 5.02 -1.56 12.02
CA PHE A 128 4.32 -2.56 12.82
C PHE A 128 4.63 -2.44 14.32
N TRP A 129 5.88 -2.15 14.66
CA TRP A 129 6.25 -1.95 16.06
C TRP A 129 5.55 -0.74 16.66
N GLU A 130 5.49 0.38 15.96
CA GLU A 130 4.91 1.63 16.46
C GLU A 130 3.38 1.57 16.48
N LEU A 131 2.76 1.13 15.39
CA LEU A 131 1.31 1.20 15.19
C LEU A 131 0.53 0.01 15.78
N ALA A 132 1.20 -1.04 16.23
CA ALA A 132 0.56 -2.21 16.86
C ALA A 132 0.51 -2.15 18.38
N LYS A 133 0.80 -1.01 18.96
CA LYS A 133 0.78 -0.82 20.45
C LYS A 133 -0.62 -0.64 21.00
#